data_730aaf600b0cbfbfeb5f9538e2dfc9be
#
_entry.id   730aaf600b0cbfbfeb5f9538e2dfc9be
#
_cell.length_a   1.000
_cell.length_b   1.000
_cell.length_c   1.000
_cell.angle_alpha   90.00
_cell.angle_beta   90.00
_cell.angle_gamma   90.00
#
_symmetry.space_group_name_H-M   'P 1'
#
loop_
_entity.id
_entity.type
_entity.pdbx_description
1 polymer ?
#
loop_
_entity_poly.entity_id
_entity_poly.type
_entity_poly.pdbx_seq_one_letter_code
_entity_poly.pdbx_strand_id
1 'polypeptide(L)'
;MADTAGPTARSKRHRVDDPHVAPLNALARRWRTDGRFVPWFDPDGGGVRAEVLLLMETPGPATVAAGDRGFSSEDTPDPTARALRAARADSGLRADQCIRWNVVPWALRDDGGRWRAPRAADLRSASPVLAELVAALPDLRVVITFGAAASSGWGRLLTLHERPRPVFTLAVPHPSRRNTHAREEADTRLRNALRTAARWCAEPRSATT
;
A
#
# COMPACT_ATOMS: atom_id res chain seq x y z
N MET A 1 24.35 -16.89 -6.48
CA MET A 1 23.63 -15.67 -6.09
C MET A 1 23.05 -15.90 -4.70
N ALA A 2 23.51 -15.16 -3.69
CA ALA A 2 23.04 -15.32 -2.32
C ALA A 2 21.57 -14.89 -2.22
N ASP A 3 20.78 -15.69 -1.52
CA ASP A 3 19.37 -15.51 -1.26
C ASP A 3 19.16 -14.29 -0.33
N THR A 4 18.83 -13.15 -0.92
CA THR A 4 18.66 -11.86 -0.22
C THR A 4 17.30 -11.69 0.48
N ALA A 5 16.40 -12.67 0.35
CA ALA A 5 15.12 -12.65 1.07
C ALA A 5 15.34 -13.13 2.51
N GLY A 6 15.05 -12.26 3.49
CA GLY A 6 15.10 -12.61 4.91
C GLY A 6 14.15 -13.75 5.29
N PRO A 7 14.35 -14.39 6.46
CA PRO A 7 13.55 -15.53 6.92
C PRO A 7 12.04 -15.28 6.87
N THR A 8 11.61 -14.06 7.17
CA THR A 8 10.21 -13.61 7.19
C THR A 8 9.53 -13.69 5.82
N ALA A 9 10.23 -13.34 4.73
CA ALA A 9 9.65 -13.39 3.39
C ALA A 9 9.43 -14.82 2.89
N ARG A 10 10.28 -15.76 3.31
CA ARG A 10 10.09 -17.20 3.01
C ARG A 10 8.86 -17.76 3.72
N SER A 11 8.67 -17.46 4.99
CA SER A 11 7.49 -17.92 5.75
C SER A 11 6.19 -17.34 5.19
N LYS A 12 6.18 -16.07 4.75
CA LYS A 12 5.01 -15.43 4.13
C LYS A 12 4.59 -16.08 2.80
N ARG A 13 5.54 -16.62 2.02
CA ARG A 13 5.23 -17.23 0.72
C ARG A 13 4.32 -18.45 0.85
N HIS A 14 4.38 -19.19 1.95
CA HIS A 14 3.49 -20.33 2.23
C HIS A 14 2.11 -19.90 2.69
N ARG A 15 1.93 -18.63 3.02
CA ARG A 15 0.70 -18.04 3.56
C ARG A 15 -0.05 -17.12 2.60
N VAL A 16 0.36 -17.08 1.33
CA VAL A 16 -0.30 -16.23 0.31
C VAL A 16 -1.75 -16.64 0.03
N ASP A 17 -2.11 -17.85 0.41
CA ASP A 17 -3.44 -18.42 0.26
C ASP A 17 -4.20 -18.51 1.61
N ASP A 18 -3.71 -17.87 2.68
CA ASP A 18 -4.47 -17.71 3.92
C ASP A 18 -5.84 -17.06 3.61
N PRO A 19 -6.95 -17.51 4.21
CA PRO A 19 -8.31 -17.13 3.78
C PRO A 19 -8.58 -15.63 3.70
N HIS A 20 -7.97 -14.83 4.60
CA HIS A 20 -8.16 -13.38 4.63
C HIS A 20 -7.41 -12.63 3.53
N VAL A 21 -6.35 -13.21 2.96
CA VAL A 21 -5.52 -12.57 1.93
C VAL A 21 -5.61 -13.26 0.57
N ALA A 22 -6.07 -14.50 0.51
CA ALA A 22 -6.20 -15.27 -0.73
C ALA A 22 -6.99 -14.54 -1.84
N PRO A 23 -8.15 -13.89 -1.57
CA PRO A 23 -8.85 -13.16 -2.61
C PRO A 23 -8.03 -12.02 -3.23
N LEU A 24 -7.27 -11.29 -2.41
CA LEU A 24 -6.39 -10.22 -2.88
C LEU A 24 -5.20 -10.76 -3.66
N ASN A 25 -4.62 -11.87 -3.22
CA ASN A 25 -3.53 -12.53 -3.94
C ASN A 25 -4.00 -13.20 -5.25
N ALA A 26 -5.26 -13.56 -5.36
CA ALA A 26 -5.88 -13.95 -6.63
C ALA A 26 -5.93 -12.76 -7.62
N LEU A 27 -6.25 -11.54 -7.14
CA LEU A 27 -6.13 -10.32 -7.95
C LEU A 27 -4.67 -10.09 -8.39
N ALA A 28 -3.71 -10.15 -7.46
CA ALA A 28 -2.30 -9.97 -7.77
C ALA A 28 -1.79 -10.96 -8.82
N ARG A 29 -2.26 -12.23 -8.78
CA ARG A 29 -1.96 -13.23 -9.83
C ARG A 29 -2.48 -12.80 -11.19
N ARG A 30 -3.73 -12.32 -11.29
CA ARG A 30 -4.31 -11.84 -12.54
C ARG A 30 -3.59 -10.61 -13.10
N TRP A 31 -3.09 -9.72 -12.25
CA TRP A 31 -2.38 -8.51 -12.67
C TRP A 31 -0.93 -8.77 -13.11
N ARG A 32 -0.41 -9.97 -12.86
CA ARG A 32 0.94 -10.42 -13.31
C ARG A 32 0.92 -10.91 -14.76
N THR A 33 0.34 -10.15 -15.66
CA THR A 33 0.31 -10.46 -17.09
C THR A 33 1.61 -10.07 -17.78
N ASP A 34 1.97 -10.77 -18.84
CA ASP A 34 3.08 -10.42 -19.74
C ASP A 34 4.44 -10.27 -19.02
N GLY A 35 4.69 -11.09 -18.01
CA GLY A 35 5.92 -11.02 -17.21
C GLY A 35 6.00 -9.82 -16.28
N ARG A 36 4.94 -9.04 -16.14
CA ARG A 36 4.88 -7.89 -15.24
C ARG A 36 4.93 -8.34 -13.78
N PHE A 37 5.91 -7.83 -13.05
CA PHE A 37 5.97 -8.04 -11.60
C PHE A 37 4.89 -7.22 -10.89
N VAL A 38 4.11 -7.86 -10.02
CA VAL A 38 3.22 -7.25 -9.04
C VAL A 38 3.51 -7.90 -7.68
N PRO A 39 3.68 -7.17 -6.57
CA PRO A 39 3.94 -7.78 -5.27
C PRO A 39 2.75 -8.58 -4.78
N TRP A 40 2.99 -9.52 -3.87
CA TRP A 40 1.94 -10.15 -3.10
C TRP A 40 1.42 -9.20 -2.02
N PHE A 41 0.17 -9.38 -1.64
CA PHE A 41 -0.37 -8.80 -0.41
C PHE A 41 0.20 -9.54 0.79
N ASP A 42 0.50 -8.78 1.85
CA ASP A 42 1.11 -9.31 3.06
C ASP A 42 0.10 -10.12 3.87
N PRO A 43 0.37 -11.40 4.18
CA PRO A 43 -0.51 -12.22 5.02
C PRO A 43 -0.53 -11.79 6.50
N ASP A 44 0.39 -10.92 6.94
CA ASP A 44 0.38 -10.34 8.29
C ASP A 44 -0.48 -9.07 8.37
N GLY A 45 -1.03 -8.61 7.26
CA GLY A 45 -1.97 -7.49 7.20
C GLY A 45 -3.43 -7.91 7.33
N GLY A 46 -4.33 -6.94 7.26
CA GLY A 46 -5.78 -7.14 7.43
C GLY A 46 -6.49 -7.88 6.29
N GLY A 47 -5.79 -8.11 5.16
CA GLY A 47 -6.37 -8.76 4.00
C GLY A 47 -7.65 -8.05 3.54
N VAL A 48 -8.68 -8.80 3.16
CA VAL A 48 -9.99 -8.26 2.72
C VAL A 48 -10.76 -7.52 3.82
N ARG A 49 -10.37 -7.73 5.08
CA ARG A 49 -10.99 -7.08 6.24
C ARG A 49 -10.28 -5.80 6.67
N ALA A 50 -9.27 -5.36 5.92
CA ALA A 50 -8.53 -4.14 6.23
C ALA A 50 -9.45 -2.92 6.26
N GLU A 51 -9.35 -2.14 7.32
CA GLU A 51 -10.06 -0.88 7.50
C GLU A 51 -9.25 0.32 7.00
N VAL A 52 -7.92 0.17 6.90
CA VAL A 52 -6.98 1.21 6.50
C VAL A 52 -6.15 0.75 5.31
N LEU A 53 -6.18 1.53 4.23
CA LEU A 53 -5.29 1.36 3.09
C LEU A 53 -4.13 2.37 3.18
N LEU A 54 -2.91 1.85 3.29
CA LEU A 54 -1.67 2.60 3.21
C LEU A 54 -1.21 2.59 1.74
N LEU A 55 -1.58 3.64 0.99
CA LEU A 55 -1.40 3.70 -0.47
C LEU A 55 -0.11 4.42 -0.84
N MET A 56 0.89 3.66 -1.28
CA MET A 56 2.19 4.11 -1.74
C MET A 56 2.18 4.40 -3.25
N GLU A 57 3.31 4.85 -3.81
CA GLU A 57 3.42 5.16 -5.24
C GLU A 57 3.69 3.92 -6.10
N THR A 58 4.82 3.26 -5.93
CA THR A 58 5.24 2.07 -6.67
C THR A 58 5.99 1.09 -5.77
N PRO A 59 6.10 -0.20 -6.13
CA PRO A 59 6.98 -1.12 -5.42
C PRO A 59 8.43 -0.62 -5.46
N GLY A 60 9.10 -0.66 -4.31
CA GLY A 60 10.50 -0.29 -4.20
C GLY A 60 11.45 -1.33 -4.82
N PRO A 61 12.72 -0.95 -5.08
CA PRO A 61 13.71 -1.85 -5.69
C PRO A 61 13.88 -3.18 -4.95
N ALA A 62 13.89 -3.16 -3.61
CA ALA A 62 14.02 -4.38 -2.80
C ALA A 62 12.84 -5.35 -2.99
N THR A 63 11.61 -4.82 -3.07
CA THR A 63 10.41 -5.61 -3.31
C THR A 63 10.43 -6.26 -4.70
N VAL A 64 10.85 -5.49 -5.73
CA VAL A 64 10.94 -6.00 -7.11
C VAL A 64 12.05 -7.03 -7.25
N ALA A 65 13.22 -6.80 -6.64
CA ALA A 65 14.35 -7.72 -6.67
C ALA A 65 14.05 -9.07 -5.98
N ALA A 66 13.11 -9.09 -5.04
CA ALA A 66 12.66 -10.32 -4.39
C ALA A 66 11.83 -11.24 -5.33
N GLY A 67 11.38 -10.76 -6.50
CA GLY A 67 10.63 -11.55 -7.48
C GLY A 67 9.37 -12.18 -6.86
N ASP A 68 9.20 -13.48 -6.99
CA ASP A 68 8.06 -14.22 -6.43
C ASP A 68 7.95 -14.18 -4.89
N ARG A 69 8.97 -13.68 -4.21
CA ARG A 69 8.97 -13.46 -2.76
C ARG A 69 8.76 -12.00 -2.39
N GLY A 70 8.42 -11.16 -3.37
CA GLY A 70 8.16 -9.73 -3.15
C GLY A 70 6.76 -9.48 -2.60
N PHE A 71 6.68 -8.92 -1.39
CA PHE A 71 5.45 -8.53 -0.73
C PHE A 71 5.33 -7.01 -0.59
N SER A 72 4.12 -6.50 -0.69
CA SER A 72 3.82 -5.13 -0.25
C SER A 72 3.71 -5.10 1.27
N SER A 73 4.85 -5.09 1.95
CA SER A 73 5.00 -5.34 3.39
C SER A 73 5.80 -4.26 4.10
N GLU A 74 5.50 -4.06 5.39
CA GLU A 74 6.32 -3.27 6.30
C GLU A 74 7.61 -4.00 6.73
N ASP A 75 7.71 -5.30 6.45
CA ASP A 75 8.91 -6.12 6.73
C ASP A 75 9.94 -6.09 5.59
N THR A 76 9.63 -5.40 4.50
CA THR A 76 10.62 -5.17 3.43
C THR A 76 11.87 -4.52 4.03
N PRO A 77 13.09 -5.01 3.70
CA PRO A 77 14.32 -4.50 4.29
C PRO A 77 14.74 -3.15 3.69
N ASP A 78 13.88 -2.15 3.81
CA ASP A 78 14.15 -0.78 3.39
C ASP A 78 13.85 0.24 4.51
N PRO A 79 14.50 1.41 4.50
CA PRO A 79 14.30 2.43 5.53
C PRO A 79 12.87 2.97 5.63
N THR A 80 12.16 3.05 4.49
CA THR A 80 10.78 3.55 4.42
C THR A 80 9.83 2.58 5.12
N ALA A 81 9.95 1.29 4.85
CA ALA A 81 9.15 0.25 5.49
C ALA A 81 9.35 0.24 7.00
N ARG A 82 10.61 0.33 7.47
CA ARG A 82 10.93 0.43 8.91
C ARG A 82 10.32 1.66 9.57
N ALA A 83 10.45 2.82 8.96
CA ALA A 83 9.89 4.06 9.51
C ALA A 83 8.36 4.00 9.60
N LEU A 84 7.71 3.48 8.56
CA LEU A 84 6.26 3.30 8.53
C LEU A 84 5.80 2.31 9.63
N ARG A 85 6.47 1.17 9.76
CA ARG A 85 6.17 0.17 10.78
C ARG A 85 6.27 0.73 12.19
N ALA A 86 7.36 1.45 12.50
CA ALA A 86 7.53 2.09 13.81
C ALA A 86 6.42 3.12 14.07
N ALA A 87 6.17 4.04 13.14
CA ALA A 87 5.14 5.06 13.28
C ALA A 87 3.73 4.46 13.42
N ARG A 88 3.43 3.37 12.70
CA ARG A 88 2.15 2.66 12.84
C ARG A 88 2.03 2.03 14.24
N ALA A 89 3.03 1.30 14.70
CA ALA A 89 3.02 0.69 16.02
C ALA A 89 2.83 1.75 17.13
N ASP A 90 3.54 2.88 17.04
CA ASP A 90 3.44 3.99 17.99
C ASP A 90 2.08 4.71 17.96
N SER A 91 1.33 4.56 16.89
CA SER A 91 0.00 5.20 16.72
C SER A 91 -1.14 4.41 17.37
N GLY A 92 -0.91 3.16 17.76
CA GLY A 92 -1.95 2.23 18.20
C GLY A 92 -2.72 1.53 17.07
N LEU A 93 -2.38 1.84 15.80
CA LEU A 93 -3.00 1.19 14.65
C LEU A 93 -2.40 -0.21 14.47
N ARG A 94 -3.24 -1.26 14.55
CA ARG A 94 -2.77 -2.65 14.44
C ARG A 94 -2.47 -3.03 12.99
N ALA A 95 -1.55 -3.98 12.80
CA ALA A 95 -1.18 -4.48 11.47
C ALA A 95 -2.37 -5.14 10.76
N ASP A 96 -3.18 -5.90 11.51
CA ASP A 96 -4.36 -6.59 10.99
C ASP A 96 -5.54 -5.65 10.62
N GLN A 97 -5.47 -4.36 10.95
CA GLN A 97 -6.38 -3.34 10.44
C GLN A 97 -5.91 -2.72 9.13
N CYS A 98 -4.66 -2.96 8.72
CA CYS A 98 -4.03 -2.28 7.62
C CYS A 98 -3.77 -3.20 6.43
N ILE A 99 -3.82 -2.60 5.25
CA ILE A 99 -3.26 -3.16 4.03
C ILE A 99 -2.34 -2.11 3.39
N ARG A 100 -1.11 -2.51 3.05
CA ARG A 100 -0.20 -1.66 2.28
C ARG A 100 -0.30 -2.02 0.81
N TRP A 101 -0.41 -1.00 -0.06
CA TRP A 101 -0.43 -1.19 -1.49
C TRP A 101 0.23 -0.04 -2.26
N ASN A 102 0.28 -0.16 -3.59
CA ASN A 102 0.83 0.87 -4.46
C ASN A 102 -0.23 1.32 -5.47
N VAL A 103 -0.31 2.64 -5.72
CA VAL A 103 -1.22 3.20 -6.72
C VAL A 103 -0.90 2.69 -8.13
N VAL A 104 0.40 2.45 -8.41
CA VAL A 104 0.87 1.68 -9.57
C VAL A 104 1.61 0.45 -9.02
N PRO A 105 1.04 -0.76 -9.08
CA PRO A 105 1.58 -1.92 -8.38
C PRO A 105 2.70 -2.64 -9.13
N TRP A 106 3.31 -2.01 -10.11
CA TRP A 106 4.47 -2.52 -10.86
C TRP A 106 5.61 -1.53 -10.91
N ALA A 107 6.80 -2.04 -11.27
CA ALA A 107 8.00 -1.22 -11.41
C ALA A 107 7.88 -0.27 -12.60
N LEU A 108 8.27 0.99 -12.41
CA LEU A 108 8.35 1.98 -13.47
C LEU A 108 9.81 2.33 -13.74
N ARG A 109 10.21 2.17 -14.99
CA ARG A 109 11.56 2.51 -15.45
C ARG A 109 11.50 3.47 -16.64
N ASP A 110 12.52 4.29 -16.79
CA ASP A 110 12.74 5.10 -17.99
C ASP A 110 13.40 4.25 -19.11
N ASP A 111 13.59 4.85 -20.27
CA ASP A 111 14.19 4.20 -21.44
C ASP A 111 15.63 3.73 -21.17
N GLY A 112 16.32 4.32 -20.19
CA GLY A 112 17.62 3.91 -19.70
C GLY A 112 17.56 2.84 -18.58
N GLY A 113 16.39 2.29 -18.27
CA GLY A 113 16.20 1.28 -17.24
C GLY A 113 16.26 1.79 -15.80
N ARG A 114 16.35 3.12 -15.57
CA ARG A 114 16.41 3.75 -14.25
C ARG A 114 14.99 3.89 -13.66
N TRP A 115 14.89 3.78 -12.35
CA TRP A 115 13.64 4.00 -11.64
C TRP A 115 13.11 5.41 -11.84
N ARG A 116 11.82 5.53 -12.10
CA ARG A 116 11.12 6.81 -12.24
C ARG A 116 9.83 6.87 -11.43
N ALA A 117 9.39 8.07 -11.11
CA ALA A 117 8.08 8.32 -10.50
C ALA A 117 6.94 8.05 -11.49
N PRO A 118 5.72 7.73 -10.99
CA PRO A 118 4.53 7.62 -11.81
C PRO A 118 4.19 8.93 -12.53
N ARG A 119 3.80 8.82 -13.80
CA ARG A 119 3.23 9.89 -14.61
C ARG A 119 1.72 9.71 -14.72
N ALA A 120 1.02 10.71 -15.20
CA ALA A 120 -0.44 10.65 -15.40
C ALA A 120 -0.91 9.45 -16.25
N ALA A 121 -0.10 9.05 -17.25
CA ALA A 121 -0.39 7.86 -18.06
C ALA A 121 -0.32 6.57 -17.26
N ASP A 122 0.67 6.44 -16.36
CA ASP A 122 0.82 5.26 -15.49
C ASP A 122 -0.36 5.15 -14.51
N LEU A 123 -0.77 6.28 -13.92
CA LEU A 123 -1.94 6.33 -13.04
C LEU A 123 -3.23 5.96 -13.77
N ARG A 124 -3.39 6.37 -15.05
CA ARG A 124 -4.54 5.94 -15.86
C ARG A 124 -4.53 4.44 -16.11
N SER A 125 -3.37 3.89 -16.49
CA SER A 125 -3.22 2.45 -16.74
C SER A 125 -3.43 1.60 -15.49
N ALA A 126 -3.08 2.11 -14.31
CA ALA A 126 -3.24 1.40 -13.03
C ALA A 126 -4.64 1.60 -12.39
N SER A 127 -5.44 2.55 -12.88
CA SER A 127 -6.74 2.88 -12.28
C SER A 127 -7.71 1.69 -12.19
N PRO A 128 -7.86 0.82 -13.20
CA PRO A 128 -8.72 -0.37 -13.09
C PRO A 128 -8.26 -1.32 -11.99
N VAL A 129 -6.94 -1.54 -11.86
CA VAL A 129 -6.34 -2.40 -10.84
C VAL A 129 -6.61 -1.86 -9.43
N LEU A 130 -6.49 -0.54 -9.24
CA LEU A 130 -6.83 0.10 -7.97
C LEU A 130 -8.33 0.00 -7.67
N ALA A 131 -9.19 0.13 -8.68
CA ALA A 131 -10.64 -0.03 -8.52
C ALA A 131 -11.02 -1.45 -8.07
N GLU A 132 -10.44 -2.49 -8.70
CA GLU A 132 -10.64 -3.88 -8.30
C GLU A 132 -10.19 -4.14 -6.86
N LEU A 133 -9.02 -3.61 -6.46
CA LEU A 133 -8.56 -3.71 -5.07
C LEU A 133 -9.58 -3.11 -4.11
N VAL A 134 -10.00 -1.88 -4.38
CA VAL A 134 -10.90 -1.15 -3.48
C VAL A 134 -12.28 -1.80 -3.39
N ALA A 135 -12.75 -2.41 -4.47
CA ALA A 135 -13.99 -3.21 -4.47
C ALA A 135 -13.86 -4.48 -3.59
N ALA A 136 -12.66 -5.04 -3.49
CA ALA A 136 -12.38 -6.20 -2.64
C ALA A 136 -12.17 -5.86 -1.14
N LEU A 137 -12.29 -4.59 -0.75
CA LEU A 137 -12.12 -4.10 0.63
C LEU A 137 -13.43 -3.52 1.18
N PRO A 138 -14.42 -4.36 1.53
CA PRO A 138 -15.74 -3.89 1.98
C PRO A 138 -15.69 -3.12 3.31
N ASP A 139 -14.67 -3.40 4.12
CA ASP A 139 -14.50 -2.79 5.44
C ASP A 139 -13.63 -1.51 5.42
N LEU A 140 -13.16 -1.08 4.25
CA LEU A 140 -12.28 0.07 4.11
C LEU A 140 -12.95 1.38 4.60
N ARG A 141 -12.31 2.04 5.58
CA ARG A 141 -12.76 3.28 6.22
C ARG A 141 -11.84 4.45 5.98
N VAL A 142 -10.52 4.18 5.93
CA VAL A 142 -9.48 5.21 5.83
C VAL A 142 -8.50 4.88 4.73
N VAL A 143 -8.11 5.87 3.95
CA VAL A 143 -6.98 5.78 3.01
C VAL A 143 -5.96 6.84 3.38
N ILE A 144 -4.72 6.40 3.61
CA ILE A 144 -3.57 7.29 3.77
C ILE A 144 -2.76 7.20 2.49
N THR A 145 -2.69 8.29 1.74
CA THR A 145 -1.90 8.36 0.50
C THR A 145 -0.51 8.93 0.79
N PHE A 146 0.52 8.27 0.28
CA PHE A 146 1.93 8.63 0.49
C PHE A 146 2.53 9.21 -0.78
N GLY A 147 2.65 10.54 -0.82
CA GLY A 147 3.19 11.28 -1.96
C GLY A 147 2.15 11.71 -2.99
N ALA A 148 2.59 12.55 -3.92
CA ALA A 148 1.70 13.22 -4.88
C ALA A 148 1.05 12.24 -5.86
N ALA A 149 1.79 11.22 -6.32
CA ALA A 149 1.25 10.26 -7.28
C ALA A 149 0.16 9.38 -6.66
N ALA A 150 0.35 8.93 -5.40
CA ALA A 150 -0.66 8.18 -4.67
C ALA A 150 -1.93 9.01 -4.45
N SER A 151 -1.76 10.29 -4.03
CA SER A 151 -2.89 11.22 -3.84
C SER A 151 -3.65 11.48 -5.15
N SER A 152 -2.92 11.70 -6.25
CA SER A 152 -3.53 11.94 -7.57
C SER A 152 -4.28 10.72 -8.09
N GLY A 153 -3.68 9.53 -7.97
CA GLY A 153 -4.33 8.29 -8.40
C GLY A 153 -5.56 7.95 -7.57
N TRP A 154 -5.50 8.18 -6.26
CA TRP A 154 -6.64 8.01 -5.38
C TRP A 154 -7.77 9.01 -5.67
N GLY A 155 -7.45 10.32 -5.80
CA GLY A 155 -8.43 11.35 -6.16
C GLY A 155 -9.11 11.07 -7.50
N ARG A 156 -8.33 10.59 -8.49
CA ARG A 156 -8.87 10.14 -9.77
C ARG A 156 -9.87 8.98 -9.60
N LEU A 157 -9.54 7.97 -8.79
CA LEU A 157 -10.43 6.85 -8.52
C LEU A 157 -11.77 7.33 -7.93
N LEU A 158 -11.72 8.19 -6.93
CA LEU A 158 -12.91 8.71 -6.24
C LEU A 158 -13.83 9.52 -7.16
N THR A 159 -13.29 10.13 -8.21
CA THR A 159 -14.05 10.96 -9.17
C THR A 159 -14.51 10.21 -10.40
N LEU A 160 -13.97 9.01 -10.65
CA LEU A 160 -14.36 8.15 -11.77
C LEU A 160 -15.36 7.06 -11.37
N HIS A 161 -15.35 6.66 -10.11
CA HIS A 161 -16.16 5.55 -9.63
C HIS A 161 -16.93 5.97 -8.39
N GLU A 162 -18.24 5.86 -8.47
CA GLU A 162 -19.09 6.05 -7.30
C GLU A 162 -18.82 4.94 -6.27
N ARG A 163 -18.78 5.32 -5.01
CA ARG A 163 -18.62 4.38 -3.90
C ARG A 163 -19.85 4.37 -3.03
N PRO A 164 -20.29 3.18 -2.61
CA PRO A 164 -21.48 3.05 -1.76
C PRO A 164 -21.29 3.65 -0.35
N ARG A 165 -20.03 3.83 0.08
CA ARG A 165 -19.69 4.41 1.39
C ARG A 165 -18.54 5.41 1.28
N PRO A 166 -18.61 6.54 2.00
CA PRO A 166 -17.51 7.48 2.12
C PRO A 166 -16.29 6.82 2.75
N VAL A 167 -15.10 7.24 2.30
CA VAL A 167 -13.82 6.83 2.87
C VAL A 167 -13.06 8.07 3.29
N PHE A 168 -12.64 8.11 4.55
CA PHE A 168 -11.84 9.20 5.06
C PHE A 168 -10.43 9.18 4.43
N THR A 169 -10.00 10.28 3.88
CA THR A 169 -8.71 10.34 3.14
C THR A 169 -7.75 11.30 3.77
N LEU A 170 -6.53 10.84 4.03
CA LEU A 170 -5.41 11.62 4.53
C LEU A 170 -4.26 11.57 3.53
N ALA A 171 -3.65 12.73 3.24
CA ALA A 171 -2.49 12.83 2.36
C ALA A 171 -1.26 13.22 3.16
N VAL A 172 -0.19 12.42 3.05
CA VAL A 172 1.09 12.68 3.69
C VAL A 172 2.23 12.66 2.67
N PRO A 173 3.35 13.36 2.93
CA PRO A 173 4.53 13.25 2.10
C PRO A 173 5.04 11.81 2.04
N HIS A 174 5.68 11.43 0.92
CA HIS A 174 6.32 10.13 0.84
C HIS A 174 7.47 10.05 1.87
N PRO A 175 7.54 9.01 2.72
CA PRO A 175 8.51 8.90 3.81
C PRO A 175 9.92 8.55 3.32
N SER A 176 10.33 9.05 2.15
CA SER A 176 11.68 8.84 1.61
C SER A 176 12.68 9.83 2.21
N ARG A 177 13.92 9.39 2.37
CA ARG A 177 15.02 10.23 2.89
C ARG A 177 15.45 11.40 1.98
N ARG A 178 14.84 11.56 0.81
CA ARG A 178 15.25 12.56 -0.18
C ARG A 178 14.87 14.00 0.19
N ASN A 179 13.96 14.18 1.14
CA ASN A 179 13.51 15.51 1.58
C ASN A 179 14.07 15.82 2.98
N THR A 180 15.30 16.31 3.05
CA THR A 180 15.98 16.60 4.31
C THR A 180 15.44 17.86 5.03
N HIS A 181 14.97 18.85 4.28
CA HIS A 181 14.52 20.13 4.84
C HIS A 181 13.11 20.12 5.43
N ALA A 182 12.25 19.18 5.03
CA ALA A 182 10.89 19.04 5.55
C ALA A 182 10.68 17.72 6.30
N ARG A 183 11.76 17.12 6.81
CA ARG A 183 11.71 15.78 7.40
C ARG A 183 10.89 15.75 8.68
N GLU A 184 11.07 16.71 9.56
CA GLU A 184 10.35 16.80 10.84
C GLU A 184 8.84 17.00 10.62
N GLU A 185 8.47 17.86 9.67
CA GLU A 185 7.07 18.03 9.29
C GLU A 185 6.50 16.76 8.68
N ALA A 186 7.22 16.09 7.78
CA ALA A 186 6.79 14.85 7.15
C ALA A 186 6.58 13.73 8.20
N ASP A 187 7.49 13.60 9.16
CA ASP A 187 7.39 12.63 10.25
C ASP A 187 6.22 12.97 11.20
N THR A 188 5.97 14.26 11.46
CA THR A 188 4.82 14.71 12.25
C THR A 188 3.51 14.43 11.53
N ARG A 189 3.41 14.74 10.25
CA ARG A 189 2.24 14.47 9.42
C ARG A 189 1.95 12.96 9.35
N LEU A 190 2.98 12.14 9.18
CA LEU A 190 2.84 10.68 9.18
C LEU A 190 2.26 10.18 10.51
N ARG A 191 2.86 10.56 11.64
CA ARG A 191 2.38 10.15 12.96
C ARG A 191 0.95 10.58 13.23
N ASN A 192 0.62 11.82 12.87
CA ASN A 192 -0.73 12.35 13.08
C ASN A 192 -1.76 11.65 12.19
N ALA A 193 -1.43 11.36 10.93
CA ALA A 193 -2.32 10.61 10.04
C ALA A 193 -2.60 9.20 10.55
N LEU A 194 -1.58 8.49 11.03
CA LEU A 194 -1.75 7.14 11.60
C LEU A 194 -2.56 7.16 12.90
N ARG A 195 -2.31 8.10 13.81
CA ARG A 195 -3.13 8.28 15.03
C ARG A 195 -4.57 8.63 14.71
N THR A 196 -4.80 9.48 13.71
CA THR A 196 -6.16 9.81 13.25
C THR A 196 -6.86 8.58 12.69
N ALA A 197 -6.18 7.78 11.87
CA ALA A 197 -6.71 6.52 11.36
C ALA A 197 -7.05 5.54 12.49
N ALA A 198 -6.15 5.38 13.49
CA ALA A 198 -6.38 4.52 14.64
C ALA A 198 -7.66 4.92 15.42
N ARG A 199 -7.81 6.23 15.70
CA ARG A 199 -9.02 6.76 16.38
C ARG A 199 -10.28 6.52 15.55
N TRP A 200 -10.24 6.79 14.24
CA TRP A 200 -11.37 6.59 13.34
C TRP A 200 -11.80 5.12 13.26
N CYS A 201 -10.85 4.19 13.29
CA CYS A 201 -11.15 2.75 13.32
C CYS A 201 -11.68 2.27 14.67
N ALA A 202 -11.35 2.96 15.77
CA ALA A 202 -11.88 2.64 17.10
C ALA A 202 -13.34 3.11 17.28
N GLU A 203 -13.83 4.05 16.47
CA GLU A 203 -15.20 4.51 16.54
C GLU A 203 -16.15 3.44 15.99
N PRO A 204 -17.32 3.23 16.63
CA PRO A 204 -18.36 2.34 16.09
C PRO A 204 -18.74 2.76 14.67
N ARG A 205 -18.97 1.79 13.79
CA ARG A 205 -19.55 2.08 12.47
C ARG A 205 -20.93 2.66 12.68
N SER A 206 -21.12 3.94 12.34
CA SER A 206 -22.46 4.51 12.28
C SER A 206 -23.28 3.64 11.33
N ALA A 207 -24.38 3.06 11.83
CA ALA A 207 -25.33 2.37 10.97
C ALA A 207 -25.83 3.42 9.96
N THR A 208 -25.40 3.27 8.70
CA THR A 208 -25.97 4.08 7.62
C THR A 208 -27.39 3.58 7.42
N THR A 209 -28.33 4.39 7.88
CA THR A 209 -29.77 4.21 7.63
C THR A 209 -30.03 4.37 6.15
#